data_38a964545ec2b2a372344e11957a8f6b
#
_entry.id   38a964545ec2b2a372344e11957a8f6b
#
_cell.length_a   1.000
_cell.length_b   1.000
_cell.length_c   1.000
_cell.angle_alpha   90.00
_cell.angle_beta   90.00
_cell.angle_gamma   90.00
#
_symmetry.space_group_name_H-M   'P 1'
#
loop_
_entity.id
_entity.type
_entity.pdbx_description
1 polymer ?
#
loop_
_entity_poly.entity_id
_entity_poly.type
_entity_poly.pdbx_seq_one_letter_code
_entity_poly.pdbx_strand_id
1 'polypeptide(L)'
;MFDEIISIEEIPVEQCYELTVDGNHNFYCNDILKHNCGLEFVFENGYLKQAITRGNGFEGLDRTDTVKEILNADKNNGCSKWPLERNGKQFTGSVRGEMVMYKKDFESNFANQYANGRNLVAGMMNRKFSDMTAEDKSNLQYVHFIAYDALDKNGDFATQTQLMDWLEQYFEVPEWKTIQVADKTIINEWRDAVRKMTYDCDGVVIKADVIDRADRQERTPSRDIAVKPELQIAVSKVRKIAWDQSGSYLAPVAEIDPVQLEGTTVTRASLSNLNIMKKLGIEVGKTVSIVKRGLIIPYVQAVLD
;
A
#
# COMPACT_ATOMS: atom_id res chain seq x y z
N MET A 1 -27.77 -0.82 18.23
CA MET A 1 -28.68 0.29 17.87
C MET A 1 -28.28 0.65 16.46
N PHE A 2 -29.13 0.47 15.48
CA PHE A 2 -28.82 0.82 14.09
C PHE A 2 -29.38 2.21 13.86
N ASP A 3 -28.51 3.16 13.48
CA ASP A 3 -28.94 4.49 13.10
C ASP A 3 -29.56 4.44 11.71
N GLU A 4 -30.72 5.04 11.54
CA GLU A 4 -31.44 5.13 10.27
C GLU A 4 -30.85 6.27 9.43
N ILE A 5 -30.54 6.00 8.16
CA ILE A 5 -30.07 7.04 7.24
C ILE A 5 -31.27 7.91 6.86
N ILE A 6 -31.33 9.12 7.40
CA ILE A 6 -32.44 10.07 7.20
C ILE A 6 -32.34 10.95 5.96
N SER A 7 -31.15 11.14 5.39
CA SER A 7 -30.99 11.79 4.09
C SER A 7 -29.64 11.47 3.44
N ILE A 8 -29.60 11.50 2.10
CA ILE A 8 -28.38 11.44 1.30
C ILE A 8 -28.48 12.59 0.31
N GLU A 9 -27.56 13.55 0.41
CA GLU A 9 -27.48 14.69 -0.51
C GLU A 9 -26.29 14.53 -1.46
N GLU A 10 -26.49 14.80 -2.75
CA GLU A 10 -25.41 14.92 -3.73
C GLU A 10 -24.74 16.27 -3.60
N ILE A 11 -23.42 16.26 -3.36
CA ILE A 11 -22.60 17.47 -3.30
C ILE A 11 -21.82 17.59 -4.62
N PRO A 12 -21.72 18.79 -5.23
CA PRO A 12 -20.92 18.98 -6.43
C PRO A 12 -19.46 18.63 -6.21
N VAL A 13 -18.83 18.03 -7.22
CA VAL A 13 -17.50 17.40 -7.19
C VAL A 13 -16.33 18.37 -6.88
N GLU A 14 -16.56 19.65 -6.74
CA GLU A 14 -15.50 20.67 -6.58
C GLU A 14 -15.00 20.87 -5.15
N GLN A 15 -15.60 20.23 -4.15
CA GLN A 15 -15.11 20.29 -2.77
C GLN A 15 -14.76 18.89 -2.27
N CYS A 16 -13.45 18.62 -2.16
CA CYS A 16 -12.97 17.42 -1.45
C CYS A 16 -12.85 17.72 0.04
N TYR A 17 -13.63 17.05 0.87
CA TYR A 17 -13.45 17.05 2.31
C TYR A 17 -12.61 15.86 2.72
N GLU A 18 -11.63 16.10 3.58
CA GLU A 18 -10.90 15.03 4.26
C GLU A 18 -11.60 14.70 5.56
N LEU A 19 -11.96 13.43 5.74
CA LEU A 19 -12.56 12.94 6.97
C LEU A 19 -11.47 12.30 7.83
N THR A 20 -11.21 12.88 8.99
CA THR A 20 -10.43 12.23 10.04
C THR A 20 -11.37 11.34 10.85
N VAL A 21 -11.14 10.03 10.83
CA VAL A 21 -11.95 9.06 11.58
C VAL A 21 -11.18 8.66 12.83
N ASP A 22 -11.74 8.95 14.00
CA ASP A 22 -11.20 8.48 15.28
C ASP A 22 -11.35 6.96 15.39
N GLY A 23 -10.23 6.30 15.65
CA GLY A 23 -10.17 4.87 15.99
C GLY A 23 -9.54 3.96 14.93
N ASN A 24 -10.06 3.87 13.74
CA ASN A 24 -9.54 3.00 12.67
C ASN A 24 -9.19 3.77 11.41
N HIS A 25 -8.29 4.65 11.39
CA HIS A 25 -7.81 5.55 10.31
C HIS A 25 -7.86 5.01 8.85
N ASN A 26 -8.80 4.13 8.54
CA ASN A 26 -9.08 3.61 7.21
C ASN A 26 -10.24 4.39 6.62
N PHE A 27 -10.00 5.08 5.51
CA PHE A 27 -11.08 5.76 4.79
C PHE A 27 -11.01 5.44 3.30
N TYR A 28 -12.18 5.47 2.68
CA TYR A 28 -12.29 5.38 1.23
C TYR A 28 -12.24 6.80 0.64
N CYS A 29 -11.23 7.08 -0.17
CA CYS A 29 -11.19 8.28 -0.96
C CYS A 29 -11.18 7.88 -2.43
N ASN A 30 -12.18 8.30 -3.20
CA ASN A 30 -12.35 7.96 -4.63
C ASN A 30 -12.20 6.45 -4.88
N ASP A 31 -12.96 5.63 -4.13
CA ASP A 31 -13.05 4.17 -4.27
C ASP A 31 -11.78 3.36 -3.97
N ILE A 32 -10.79 3.96 -3.35
CA ILE A 32 -9.58 3.28 -2.92
C ILE A 32 -9.55 3.23 -1.40
N LEU A 33 -9.59 2.01 -0.83
CA LEU A 33 -9.21 1.80 0.56
C LEU A 33 -7.72 2.16 0.66
N LYS A 34 -7.41 3.31 1.24
CA LYS A 34 -6.02 3.72 1.45
C LYS A 34 -5.48 3.04 2.70
N HIS A 35 -4.76 1.96 2.51
CA HIS A 35 -3.85 1.43 3.51
C HIS A 35 -2.48 2.09 3.30
N ASN A 36 -2.04 2.88 4.25
CA ASN A 36 -0.75 3.53 4.20
C ASN A 36 0.29 2.63 4.87
N CYS A 37 0.95 1.75 4.10
CA CYS A 37 2.15 1.06 4.54
C CYS A 37 3.42 1.86 4.20
N GLY A 38 3.29 2.96 3.45
CA GLY A 38 4.38 3.85 3.11
C GLY A 38 4.86 4.65 4.33
N LEU A 39 6.17 4.61 4.60
CA LEU A 39 6.84 5.40 5.63
C LEU A 39 7.93 6.27 5.05
N GLU A 40 8.16 7.38 5.73
CA GLU A 40 9.31 8.25 5.54
C GLU A 40 10.16 8.25 6.81
N PHE A 41 11.40 7.80 6.68
CA PHE A 41 12.40 7.84 7.73
C PHE A 41 13.20 9.13 7.61
N VAL A 42 13.14 9.97 8.62
CA VAL A 42 13.89 11.23 8.68
C VAL A 42 15.19 11.00 9.44
N PHE A 43 16.30 11.37 8.80
CA PHE A 43 17.66 11.25 9.33
C PHE A 43 18.27 12.61 9.62
N GLU A 44 19.01 12.68 10.72
CA GLU A 44 19.82 13.82 11.08
C GLU A 44 21.22 13.31 11.49
N ASN A 45 22.26 13.83 10.82
CA ASN A 45 23.64 13.40 11.04
C ASN A 45 23.83 11.87 10.96
N GLY A 46 23.19 11.23 10.01
CA GLY A 46 23.27 9.79 9.76
C GLY A 46 22.40 8.91 10.66
N TYR A 47 21.70 9.47 11.65
CA TYR A 47 20.87 8.70 12.59
C TYR A 47 19.38 8.93 12.38
N LEU A 48 18.59 7.88 12.59
CA LEU A 48 17.12 7.97 12.53
C LEU A 48 16.61 8.90 13.63
N LYS A 49 16.00 9.99 13.20
CA LYS A 49 15.33 10.99 14.04
C LYS A 49 13.86 10.66 14.24
N GLN A 50 13.17 10.38 13.15
CA GLN A 50 11.74 10.17 13.14
C GLN A 50 11.34 9.22 12.00
N ALA A 51 10.27 8.44 12.21
CA ALA A 51 9.59 7.66 11.18
C ALA A 51 8.13 8.03 11.14
N ILE A 52 7.65 8.46 9.96
CA ILE A 52 6.33 9.04 9.78
C ILE A 52 5.61 8.25 8.68
N THR A 53 4.33 7.89 8.89
CA THR A 53 3.51 7.33 7.81
C THR A 53 3.26 8.39 6.74
N ARG A 54 3.05 7.96 5.49
CA ARG A 54 2.75 8.87 4.38
C ARG A 54 1.52 9.76 4.67
N GLY A 55 0.55 9.27 5.46
CA GLY A 55 -0.67 10.00 5.78
C GLY A 55 -1.42 10.49 4.54
N ASN A 56 -1.92 11.71 4.62
CA ASN A 56 -2.58 12.43 3.51
C ASN A 56 -1.61 13.21 2.61
N GLY A 57 -0.32 13.14 2.88
CA GLY A 57 0.73 13.89 2.19
C GLY A 57 1.16 15.16 2.92
N PHE A 58 0.39 15.62 3.91
CA PHE A 58 0.69 16.78 4.76
C PHE A 58 0.89 16.38 6.22
N GLU A 59 0.10 15.43 6.69
CA GLU A 59 0.12 14.91 8.06
C GLU A 59 0.26 13.39 8.04
N GLY A 60 1.14 12.86 8.87
CA GLY A 60 1.38 11.43 9.04
C GLY A 60 1.47 11.06 10.52
N LEU A 61 1.27 9.78 10.82
CA LEU A 61 1.40 9.27 12.18
C LEU A 61 2.87 9.02 12.48
N ASP A 62 3.33 9.48 13.64
CA ASP A 62 4.66 9.13 14.15
C ASP A 62 4.69 7.66 14.57
N ARG A 63 5.66 6.94 14.01
CA ARG A 63 5.90 5.50 14.25
C ARG A 63 7.35 5.22 14.62
N THR A 64 8.05 6.21 15.10
CA THR A 64 9.46 6.14 15.41
C THR A 64 9.80 5.00 16.36
N ASP A 65 9.03 4.81 17.43
CA ASP A 65 9.29 3.74 18.40
C ASP A 65 9.03 2.35 17.80
N THR A 66 7.96 2.20 17.01
CA THR A 66 7.66 0.95 16.28
C THR A 66 8.76 0.61 15.30
N VAL A 67 9.23 1.59 14.54
CA VAL A 67 10.32 1.41 13.56
C VAL A 67 11.63 1.07 14.24
N LYS A 68 11.98 1.74 15.34
CA LYS A 68 13.18 1.39 16.14
C LYS A 68 13.14 -0.06 16.62
N GLU A 69 11.97 -0.55 17.03
CA GLU A 69 11.83 -1.95 17.44
C GLU A 69 12.04 -2.90 16.26
N ILE A 70 11.44 -2.62 15.09
CA ILE A 70 11.64 -3.40 13.85
C ILE A 70 13.13 -3.44 13.50
N LEU A 71 13.80 -2.30 13.49
CA LEU A 71 15.21 -2.20 13.14
C LEU A 71 16.14 -2.88 14.16
N ASN A 72 15.74 -2.96 15.43
CA ASN A 72 16.48 -3.65 16.48
C ASN A 72 16.24 -5.16 16.48
N ALA A 73 15.03 -5.60 16.16
CA ALA A 73 14.66 -7.01 16.11
C ALA A 73 15.35 -7.73 14.95
N ASP A 74 15.64 -7.01 13.90
CA ASP A 74 16.23 -7.56 12.69
C ASP A 74 17.73 -7.26 12.58
N LYS A 75 18.52 -8.15 13.15
CA LYS A 75 19.98 -8.13 13.02
C LYS A 75 20.48 -8.33 11.58
N ASN A 76 19.59 -8.76 10.67
CA ASN A 76 19.90 -9.07 9.27
C ASN A 76 19.34 -8.02 8.29
N ASN A 77 18.39 -7.18 8.70
CA ASN A 77 17.68 -6.24 7.82
C ASN A 77 18.41 -4.90 7.63
N GLY A 78 19.65 -4.95 7.18
CA GLY A 78 20.28 -3.84 6.46
C GLY A 78 20.49 -2.51 7.21
N CYS A 79 19.64 -2.18 8.18
CA CYS A 79 19.72 -0.92 8.93
C CYS A 79 20.76 -0.90 10.07
N SER A 80 21.58 -1.91 10.20
CA SER A 80 22.64 -1.97 11.22
C SER A 80 23.87 -1.11 10.91
N LYS A 81 23.87 -0.37 9.80
CA LYS A 81 25.00 0.46 9.35
C LYS A 81 24.79 1.95 9.66
N TRP A 82 24.46 2.26 10.90
CA TRP A 82 24.46 3.66 11.36
C TRP A 82 25.85 4.13 11.72
N PRO A 83 26.22 5.42 11.49
CA PRO A 83 25.43 6.45 10.80
C PRO A 83 25.38 6.23 9.29
N LEU A 84 24.28 6.65 8.63
CA LEU A 84 24.24 6.72 7.18
C LEU A 84 25.19 7.79 6.66
N GLU A 85 25.94 7.46 5.61
CA GLU A 85 26.88 8.40 4.99
C GLU A 85 26.64 8.48 3.47
N ARG A 86 26.89 9.66 2.93
CA ARG A 86 26.93 9.88 1.48
C ARG A 86 28.03 10.87 1.12
N ASN A 87 28.86 10.53 0.13
CA ASN A 87 29.99 11.35 -0.33
C ASN A 87 30.92 11.77 0.85
N GLY A 88 31.20 10.86 1.79
CA GLY A 88 32.05 11.10 2.96
C GLY A 88 31.47 12.06 4.01
N LYS A 89 30.16 12.32 3.96
CA LYS A 89 29.45 13.13 4.95
C LYS A 89 28.28 12.34 5.54
N GLN A 90 27.98 12.61 6.80
CA GLN A 90 26.80 12.07 7.45
C GLN A 90 25.53 12.55 6.73
N PHE A 91 24.66 11.60 6.41
CA PHE A 91 23.41 11.87 5.67
C PHE A 91 22.42 12.62 6.56
N THR A 92 21.86 13.69 6.01
CA THR A 92 20.74 14.42 6.63
C THR A 92 19.66 14.58 5.57
N GLY A 93 18.50 14.01 5.82
CA GLY A 93 17.44 13.98 4.82
C GLY A 93 16.35 12.98 5.16
N SER A 94 15.73 12.42 4.16
CA SER A 94 14.73 11.37 4.37
C SER A 94 14.90 10.20 3.41
N VAL A 95 14.44 9.02 3.85
CA VAL A 95 14.34 7.79 3.05
C VAL A 95 12.89 7.34 3.06
N ARG A 96 12.32 7.11 1.89
CA ARG A 96 10.95 6.62 1.72
C ARG A 96 10.93 5.17 1.31
N GLY A 97 9.98 4.44 1.86
CA GLY A 97 9.81 3.02 1.58
C GLY A 97 8.44 2.51 1.98
N GLU A 98 8.25 1.22 1.79
CA GLU A 98 7.05 0.50 2.21
C GLU A 98 7.40 -0.51 3.29
N MET A 99 6.52 -0.62 4.30
CA MET A 99 6.59 -1.72 5.25
C MET A 99 5.87 -2.92 4.66
N VAL A 100 6.57 -4.04 4.60
CA VAL A 100 6.06 -5.29 4.00
C VAL A 100 6.26 -6.48 4.93
N MET A 101 5.56 -7.56 4.66
CA MET A 101 5.79 -8.88 5.23
C MET A 101 6.04 -9.85 4.08
N TYR A 102 7.04 -10.70 4.20
CA TYR A 102 7.27 -11.73 3.20
C TYR A 102 6.16 -12.78 3.22
N LYS A 103 5.74 -13.24 2.04
CA LYS A 103 4.69 -14.25 1.88
C LYS A 103 4.98 -15.51 2.69
N LYS A 104 6.24 -15.96 2.69
CA LYS A 104 6.68 -17.13 3.48
C LYS A 104 6.41 -16.94 4.98
N ASP A 105 6.71 -15.78 5.52
CA ASP A 105 6.53 -15.51 6.95
C ASP A 105 5.05 -15.39 7.30
N PHE A 106 4.29 -14.72 6.42
CA PHE A 106 2.84 -14.66 6.55
C PHE A 106 2.19 -16.03 6.52
N GLU A 107 2.51 -16.86 5.53
CA GLU A 107 1.96 -18.21 5.38
C GLU A 107 2.28 -19.11 6.57
N SER A 108 3.52 -19.00 7.11
CA SER A 108 3.98 -19.84 8.21
C SER A 108 3.38 -19.45 9.58
N ASN A 109 3.09 -18.15 9.80
CA ASN A 109 2.79 -17.66 11.14
C ASN A 109 1.39 -17.03 11.27
N PHE A 110 0.79 -16.54 10.20
CA PHE A 110 -0.36 -15.62 10.28
C PHE A 110 -1.56 -15.99 9.39
N ALA A 111 -1.40 -16.89 8.43
CA ALA A 111 -2.44 -17.22 7.44
C ALA A 111 -3.76 -17.73 8.04
N ASN A 112 -3.72 -18.30 9.24
CA ASN A 112 -4.92 -18.77 9.95
C ASN A 112 -5.71 -17.67 10.66
N GLN A 113 -5.10 -16.48 10.87
CA GLN A 113 -5.69 -15.40 11.65
C GLN A 113 -5.98 -14.15 10.81
N TYR A 114 -5.22 -13.95 9.72
CA TYR A 114 -5.28 -12.74 8.90
C TYR A 114 -5.49 -13.09 7.43
N ALA A 115 -6.14 -12.19 6.70
CA ALA A 115 -6.45 -12.41 5.28
C ALA A 115 -5.22 -12.31 4.36
N ASN A 116 -4.26 -11.44 4.69
CA ASN A 116 -3.00 -11.25 3.94
C ASN A 116 -1.99 -10.46 4.76
N GLY A 117 -0.71 -10.53 4.37
CA GLY A 117 0.40 -9.86 5.04
C GLY A 117 0.30 -8.34 5.00
N ARG A 118 -0.21 -7.77 3.91
CA ARG A 118 -0.37 -6.32 3.75
C ARG A 118 -1.34 -5.73 4.77
N ASN A 119 -2.49 -6.38 5.00
CA ASN A 119 -3.46 -5.94 6.00
C ASN A 119 -2.91 -6.07 7.41
N LEU A 120 -2.16 -7.14 7.70
CA LEU A 120 -1.52 -7.33 8.98
C LEU A 120 -0.50 -6.22 9.27
N VAL A 121 0.40 -5.94 8.34
CA VAL A 121 1.40 -4.86 8.45
C VAL A 121 0.72 -3.50 8.62
N ALA A 122 -0.32 -3.20 7.82
CA ALA A 122 -1.08 -1.96 7.95
C ALA A 122 -1.72 -1.84 9.35
N GLY A 123 -2.28 -2.91 9.88
CA GLY A 123 -2.83 -2.96 11.24
C GLY A 123 -1.78 -2.69 12.31
N MET A 124 -0.57 -3.27 12.18
CA MET A 124 0.56 -3.02 13.08
C MET A 124 1.02 -1.56 13.00
N MET A 125 1.19 -1.02 11.77
CA MET A 125 1.65 0.36 11.57
C MET A 125 0.62 1.41 11.99
N ASN A 126 -0.65 1.07 12.08
CA ASN A 126 -1.69 1.99 12.55
C ASN A 126 -1.81 2.05 14.09
N ARG A 127 -1.30 1.07 14.82
CA ARG A 127 -1.30 1.08 16.29
C ARG A 127 -0.17 1.93 16.85
N LYS A 128 -0.41 2.61 17.97
CA LYS A 128 0.67 3.23 18.74
C LYS A 128 1.51 2.13 19.39
N PHE A 129 2.81 2.31 19.48
CA PHE A 129 3.71 1.33 20.09
C PHE A 129 3.36 1.04 21.57
N SER A 130 2.89 2.07 22.30
CA SER A 130 2.40 1.94 23.67
C SER A 130 1.20 1.00 23.81
N ASP A 131 0.37 0.91 22.76
CA ASP A 131 -0.89 0.17 22.77
C ASP A 131 -0.73 -1.26 22.23
N MET A 132 0.47 -1.61 21.77
CA MET A 132 0.82 -2.94 21.29
C MET A 132 0.99 -3.92 22.43
N THR A 133 0.41 -5.11 22.29
CA THR A 133 0.66 -6.24 23.19
C THR A 133 2.08 -6.78 23.06
N ALA A 134 2.50 -7.64 23.98
CA ALA A 134 3.80 -8.31 23.88
C ALA A 134 3.89 -9.18 22.62
N GLU A 135 2.79 -9.80 22.19
CA GLU A 135 2.70 -10.57 20.97
C GLU A 135 2.83 -9.68 19.73
N ASP A 136 2.09 -8.54 19.68
CA ASP A 136 2.22 -7.56 18.59
C ASP A 136 3.67 -7.12 18.42
N LYS A 137 4.36 -6.79 19.52
CA LYS A 137 5.77 -6.37 19.50
C LYS A 137 6.69 -7.49 19.02
N SER A 138 6.47 -8.73 19.45
CA SER A 138 7.22 -9.89 18.98
C SER A 138 7.04 -10.11 17.47
N ASN A 139 5.84 -9.84 16.95
CA ASN A 139 5.52 -10.02 15.54
C ASN A 139 6.14 -8.94 14.63
N LEU A 140 6.64 -7.83 15.18
CA LEU A 140 7.36 -6.82 14.40
C LEU A 140 8.64 -7.35 13.74
N GLN A 141 9.22 -8.45 14.24
CA GLN A 141 10.37 -9.12 13.62
C GLN A 141 10.12 -9.61 12.18
N TYR A 142 8.86 -9.79 11.78
CA TYR A 142 8.46 -10.22 10.43
C TYR A 142 8.13 -9.06 9.51
N VAL A 143 8.27 -7.83 9.98
CA VAL A 143 8.01 -6.61 9.20
C VAL A 143 9.32 -6.05 8.66
N HIS A 144 9.38 -5.81 7.35
CA HIS A 144 10.56 -5.34 6.64
C HIS A 144 10.30 -3.97 6.01
N PHE A 145 11.34 -3.16 5.90
CA PHE A 145 11.27 -1.87 5.21
C PHE A 145 11.97 -1.94 3.86
N ILE A 146 11.23 -1.78 2.79
CA ILE A 146 11.76 -1.76 1.42
C ILE A 146 11.88 -0.31 0.96
N ALA A 147 13.11 0.20 0.91
CA ALA A 147 13.41 1.58 0.53
C ALA A 147 13.39 1.76 -0.99
N TYR A 148 12.76 2.83 -1.48
CA TYR A 148 12.66 3.10 -2.93
C TYR A 148 12.93 4.55 -3.31
N ASP A 149 13.08 5.47 -2.36
CA ASP A 149 13.37 6.87 -2.61
C ASP A 149 14.13 7.51 -1.44
N ALA A 150 14.93 8.52 -1.72
CA ALA A 150 15.63 9.29 -0.70
C ALA A 150 15.82 10.75 -1.12
N LEU A 151 15.86 11.63 -0.13
CA LEU A 151 16.09 13.06 -0.25
C LEU A 151 17.25 13.46 0.64
N ASP A 152 18.37 13.88 0.08
CA ASP A 152 19.52 14.39 0.82
C ASP A 152 19.51 15.93 0.87
N LYS A 153 19.44 16.50 2.06
CA LYS A 153 19.49 17.97 2.26
C LYS A 153 20.83 18.59 1.91
N ASN A 154 21.92 17.80 1.91
CA ASN A 154 23.27 18.26 1.60
C ASN A 154 23.60 18.25 0.10
N GLY A 155 22.67 17.87 -0.74
CA GLY A 155 22.81 17.77 -2.19
C GLY A 155 22.14 16.52 -2.72
N ASP A 156 21.27 16.71 -3.70
CA ASP A 156 20.43 15.62 -4.19
C ASP A 156 21.19 14.57 -5.01
N PHE A 157 20.52 13.44 -5.22
CA PHE A 157 20.94 12.47 -6.23
C PHE A 157 20.64 13.02 -7.63
N ALA A 158 21.59 12.89 -8.54
CA ALA A 158 21.38 13.34 -9.91
C ALA A 158 20.54 12.36 -10.70
N THR A 159 20.69 11.06 -10.40
CA THR A 159 19.99 10.01 -11.13
C THR A 159 19.35 8.99 -10.19
N GLN A 160 18.30 8.32 -10.69
CA GLN A 160 17.63 7.24 -9.97
C GLN A 160 18.59 6.06 -9.72
N THR A 161 19.46 5.76 -10.68
CA THR A 161 20.52 4.74 -10.55
C THR A 161 21.41 5.03 -9.35
N GLN A 162 21.95 6.24 -9.24
CA GLN A 162 22.79 6.63 -8.09
C GLN A 162 22.04 6.54 -6.75
N LEU A 163 20.76 6.88 -6.76
CA LEU A 163 19.92 6.79 -5.58
C LEU A 163 19.74 5.33 -5.15
N MET A 164 19.41 4.44 -6.07
CA MET A 164 19.21 3.02 -5.78
C MET A 164 20.51 2.35 -5.34
N ASP A 165 21.63 2.61 -6.00
CA ASP A 165 22.95 2.11 -5.61
C ASP A 165 23.34 2.54 -4.18
N TRP A 166 22.93 3.75 -3.77
CA TRP A 166 23.17 4.23 -2.42
C TRP A 166 22.23 3.56 -1.41
N LEU A 167 20.93 3.40 -1.75
CA LEU A 167 19.95 2.75 -0.88
C LEU A 167 20.35 1.30 -0.58
N GLU A 168 20.82 0.54 -1.56
CA GLU A 168 21.27 -0.85 -1.40
C GLU A 168 22.39 -1.04 -0.39
N GLN A 169 23.16 0.01 -0.10
CA GLN A 169 24.24 -0.07 0.89
C GLN A 169 23.71 -0.12 2.33
N TYR A 170 22.47 0.36 2.55
CA TYR A 170 21.91 0.57 3.88
C TYR A 170 20.57 -0.11 4.12
N PHE A 171 19.78 -0.37 3.07
CA PHE A 171 18.41 -0.85 3.14
C PHE A 171 18.16 -2.01 2.20
N GLU A 172 17.13 -2.77 2.48
CA GLU A 172 16.49 -3.59 1.46
C GLU A 172 15.80 -2.67 0.45
N VAL A 173 15.94 -3.00 -0.84
CA VAL A 173 15.32 -2.25 -1.93
C VAL A 173 14.47 -3.19 -2.80
N PRO A 174 13.50 -2.67 -3.57
CA PRO A 174 12.79 -3.48 -4.52
C PRO A 174 13.76 -3.98 -5.61
N GLU A 175 13.43 -5.09 -6.25
CA GLU A 175 14.16 -5.48 -7.48
C GLU A 175 14.07 -4.38 -8.52
N TRP A 176 15.20 -3.95 -9.08
CA TRP A 176 15.28 -2.88 -10.05
C TRP A 176 16.29 -3.15 -11.14
N LYS A 177 16.11 -2.52 -12.28
CA LYS A 177 17.09 -2.53 -13.38
C LYS A 177 16.97 -1.27 -14.22
N THR A 178 18.08 -0.86 -14.83
CA THR A 178 18.09 0.19 -15.84
C THR A 178 17.66 -0.37 -17.19
N ILE A 179 16.80 0.35 -17.90
CA ILE A 179 16.34 0.03 -19.25
C ILE A 179 16.51 1.24 -20.16
N GLN A 180 16.78 1.01 -21.43
CA GLN A 180 16.92 2.08 -22.43
C GLN A 180 15.56 2.51 -22.99
N VAL A 181 14.65 1.56 -23.18
CA VAL A 181 13.33 1.78 -23.75
C VAL A 181 12.33 0.89 -23.01
N ALA A 182 11.23 1.47 -22.58
CA ALA A 182 10.12 0.75 -21.98
C ALA A 182 9.15 0.28 -23.08
N ASP A 183 9.48 -0.80 -23.76
CA ASP A 183 8.60 -1.42 -24.75
C ASP A 183 7.59 -2.39 -24.11
N LYS A 184 6.66 -2.90 -24.93
CA LYS A 184 5.62 -3.83 -24.46
C LYS A 184 6.20 -5.13 -23.88
N THR A 185 7.33 -5.59 -24.37
CA THR A 185 7.97 -6.83 -23.91
C THR A 185 8.45 -6.67 -22.48
N ILE A 186 9.20 -5.61 -22.21
CA ILE A 186 9.70 -5.27 -20.87
C ILE A 186 8.55 -5.02 -19.89
N ILE A 187 7.50 -4.31 -20.34
CA ILE A 187 6.32 -4.06 -19.52
C ILE A 187 5.65 -5.38 -19.12
N ASN A 188 5.50 -6.32 -20.05
CA ASN A 188 4.87 -7.61 -19.78
C ASN A 188 5.74 -8.50 -18.88
N GLU A 189 7.06 -8.52 -19.10
CA GLU A 189 7.99 -9.22 -18.18
C GLU A 189 7.83 -8.77 -16.74
N TRP A 190 7.75 -7.45 -16.50
CA TRP A 190 7.60 -6.91 -15.16
C TRP A 190 6.19 -7.13 -14.58
N ARG A 191 5.15 -7.13 -15.41
CA ARG A 191 3.79 -7.52 -14.97
C ARG A 191 3.74 -8.94 -14.43
N ASP A 192 4.45 -9.85 -15.09
CA ASP A 192 4.56 -11.25 -14.65
C ASP A 192 5.45 -11.40 -13.42
N ALA A 193 6.53 -10.62 -13.34
CA ALA A 193 7.43 -10.61 -12.18
C ALA A 193 6.72 -10.17 -10.89
N VAL A 194 5.83 -9.17 -10.94
CA VAL A 194 5.05 -8.68 -9.78
C VAL A 194 4.32 -9.82 -9.08
N ARG A 195 3.75 -10.78 -9.82
CA ARG A 195 3.01 -11.91 -9.24
C ARG A 195 3.92 -12.88 -8.49
N LYS A 196 5.20 -12.93 -8.85
CA LYS A 196 6.21 -13.81 -8.27
C LYS A 196 6.99 -13.18 -7.12
N MET A 197 6.75 -11.90 -6.84
CA MET A 197 7.42 -11.19 -5.75
C MET A 197 7.20 -11.88 -4.41
N THR A 198 8.22 -11.85 -3.58
CA THR A 198 8.22 -12.49 -2.26
C THR A 198 7.32 -11.79 -1.24
N TYR A 199 6.87 -10.59 -1.52
CA TYR A 199 5.89 -9.80 -0.76
C TYR A 199 4.79 -9.25 -1.68
N ASP A 200 3.70 -8.78 -1.11
CA ASP A 200 2.59 -8.24 -1.87
C ASP A 200 2.90 -6.83 -2.36
N CYS A 201 2.87 -6.63 -3.68
CA CYS A 201 3.02 -5.31 -4.31
C CYS A 201 1.96 -5.09 -5.40
N ASP A 202 1.67 -3.82 -5.70
CA ASP A 202 0.60 -3.43 -6.62
C ASP A 202 1.07 -3.34 -8.08
N GLY A 203 2.37 -3.39 -8.30
CA GLY A 203 2.98 -3.19 -9.60
C GLY A 203 4.39 -2.67 -9.50
N VAL A 204 4.94 -2.25 -10.62
CA VAL A 204 6.25 -1.61 -10.72
C VAL A 204 6.11 -0.18 -11.18
N VAL A 205 7.12 0.64 -10.89
CA VAL A 205 7.18 2.02 -11.37
C VAL A 205 8.39 2.17 -12.30
N ILE A 206 8.13 2.58 -13.52
CA ILE A 206 9.16 3.00 -14.46
C ILE A 206 9.43 4.47 -14.21
N LYS A 207 10.66 4.82 -13.91
CA LYS A 207 11.08 6.19 -13.59
C LYS A 207 12.12 6.66 -14.60
N ALA A 208 12.08 7.96 -14.93
CA ALA A 208 13.21 8.56 -15.64
C ALA A 208 14.46 8.53 -14.75
N ASP A 209 15.61 8.17 -15.32
CA ASP A 209 16.85 8.08 -14.53
C ASP A 209 17.27 9.45 -13.98
N VAL A 210 17.15 10.52 -14.78
CA VAL A 210 17.41 11.89 -14.30
C VAL A 210 16.33 12.34 -13.32
N ILE A 211 16.75 12.67 -12.11
CA ILE A 211 15.84 13.12 -11.05
C ILE A 211 15.49 14.59 -11.28
N ASP A 212 14.19 14.86 -11.43
CA ASP A 212 13.60 16.20 -11.41
C ASP A 212 12.81 16.40 -10.10
N ARG A 213 13.32 17.28 -9.25
CA ARG A 213 12.73 17.49 -7.93
C ARG A 213 11.36 18.18 -7.98
N ALA A 214 11.18 19.11 -8.90
CA ALA A 214 9.91 19.79 -9.03
C ALA A 214 8.81 18.83 -9.46
N ASP A 215 9.11 17.96 -10.45
CA ASP A 215 8.20 16.92 -10.89
C ASP A 215 7.87 15.90 -9.76
N ARG A 216 8.86 15.54 -8.93
CA ARG A 216 8.65 14.60 -7.80
C ARG A 216 7.81 15.14 -6.65
N GLN A 217 7.68 16.45 -6.52
CA GLN A 217 6.82 17.07 -5.53
C GLN A 217 5.34 17.11 -5.99
N GLU A 218 5.11 16.90 -7.28
CA GLU A 218 3.76 16.81 -7.80
C GLU A 218 3.03 15.55 -7.26
N ARG A 219 1.73 15.67 -7.10
CA ARG A 219 0.88 14.54 -6.66
C ARG A 219 0.97 13.34 -7.61
N THR A 220 1.17 13.63 -8.90
CA THR A 220 1.33 12.64 -9.97
C THR A 220 2.53 13.06 -10.80
N PRO A 221 3.76 12.58 -10.47
CA PRO A 221 4.95 12.91 -11.23
C PRO A 221 4.78 12.52 -12.70
N SER A 222 5.16 13.40 -13.61
CA SER A 222 4.99 13.18 -15.05
C SER A 222 5.99 12.19 -15.63
N ARG A 223 7.11 12.02 -14.93
CA ARG A 223 8.24 11.16 -15.34
C ARG A 223 8.21 9.76 -14.73
N ASP A 224 7.18 9.47 -13.92
CA ASP A 224 6.97 8.18 -13.29
C ASP A 224 5.72 7.51 -13.87
N ILE A 225 5.86 6.27 -14.34
CA ILE A 225 4.76 5.49 -14.92
C ILE A 225 4.54 4.23 -14.08
N ALA A 226 3.37 4.12 -13.46
CA ALA A 226 2.99 2.92 -12.75
C ALA A 226 2.49 1.84 -13.73
N VAL A 227 3.14 0.69 -13.72
CA VAL A 227 2.76 -0.50 -14.46
C VAL A 227 2.15 -1.50 -13.49
N LYS A 228 0.86 -1.73 -13.64
CA LYS A 228 0.11 -2.70 -12.82
C LYS A 228 -0.05 -4.02 -13.55
N PRO A 229 -0.08 -5.17 -12.84
CA PRO A 229 -0.40 -6.45 -13.46
C PRO A 229 -1.79 -6.41 -14.08
N GLU A 230 -1.99 -7.18 -15.14
CA GLU A 230 -3.33 -7.37 -15.69
C GLU A 230 -4.21 -8.08 -14.65
N LEU A 231 -5.40 -7.53 -14.45
CA LEU A 231 -6.36 -8.11 -13.53
C LEU A 231 -7.00 -9.34 -14.18
N GLN A 232 -6.96 -10.47 -13.47
CA GLN A 232 -7.82 -11.58 -13.85
C GLN A 232 -9.28 -11.18 -13.61
N ILE A 233 -10.14 -11.57 -14.54
CA ILE A 233 -11.58 -11.31 -14.46
C ILE A 233 -12.27 -12.64 -14.23
N ALA A 234 -13.08 -12.71 -13.18
CA ALA A 234 -14.01 -13.79 -12.96
C ALA A 234 -15.44 -13.30 -13.15
N VAL A 235 -16.34 -14.18 -13.54
CA VAL A 235 -17.77 -13.88 -13.70
C VAL A 235 -18.55 -14.66 -12.67
N SER A 236 -19.46 -13.99 -11.97
CA SER A 236 -20.29 -14.62 -10.95
C SER A 236 -21.64 -13.91 -10.84
N LYS A 237 -22.55 -14.48 -10.07
CA LYS A 237 -23.90 -13.95 -9.86
C LYS A 237 -24.06 -13.40 -8.46
N VAL A 238 -24.63 -12.19 -8.34
CA VAL A 238 -24.93 -11.58 -7.05
C VAL A 238 -26.11 -12.32 -6.41
N ARG A 239 -25.91 -12.87 -5.22
CA ARG A 239 -26.90 -13.60 -4.45
C ARG A 239 -27.55 -12.75 -3.37
N LYS A 240 -26.76 -11.84 -2.78
CA LYS A 240 -27.21 -10.94 -1.73
C LYS A 240 -26.33 -9.70 -1.70
N ILE A 241 -26.88 -8.58 -1.28
CA ILE A 241 -26.14 -7.38 -0.93
C ILE A 241 -26.16 -7.28 0.59
N ALA A 242 -25.00 -7.37 1.20
CA ALA A 242 -24.78 -7.18 2.63
C ALA A 242 -24.13 -5.82 2.88
N TRP A 243 -24.23 -5.35 4.09
CA TRP A 243 -23.62 -4.11 4.55
C TRP A 243 -22.66 -4.44 5.67
N ASP A 244 -21.38 -4.27 5.43
CA ASP A 244 -20.35 -4.48 6.43
C ASP A 244 -20.07 -3.15 7.15
N GLN A 245 -20.02 -3.21 8.47
CA GLN A 245 -19.61 -2.07 9.26
C GLN A 245 -18.08 -1.96 9.23
N SER A 246 -17.57 -0.84 8.75
CA SER A 246 -16.16 -0.49 8.78
C SER A 246 -16.00 0.84 9.52
N GLY A 247 -15.70 0.75 10.81
CA GLY A 247 -15.73 1.93 11.69
C GLY A 247 -17.14 2.53 11.78
N SER A 248 -17.27 3.81 11.45
CA SER A 248 -18.56 4.53 11.42
C SER A 248 -19.32 4.39 10.10
N TYR A 249 -18.80 3.66 9.12
CA TYR A 249 -19.41 3.55 7.79
C TYR A 249 -19.95 2.16 7.51
N LEU A 250 -21.02 2.13 6.71
CA LEU A 250 -21.54 0.91 6.11
C LEU A 250 -21.03 0.80 4.68
N ALA A 251 -20.29 -0.27 4.39
CA ALA A 251 -19.79 -0.58 3.07
C ALA A 251 -20.66 -1.68 2.42
N PRO A 252 -21.19 -1.48 1.20
CA PRO A 252 -21.95 -2.51 0.53
C PRO A 252 -21.01 -3.61 -0.01
N VAL A 253 -21.40 -4.87 0.18
CA VAL A 253 -20.64 -6.05 -0.25
C VAL A 253 -21.61 -7.01 -0.93
N ALA A 254 -21.25 -7.49 -2.11
CA ALA A 254 -21.99 -8.55 -2.78
C ALA A 254 -21.55 -9.91 -2.23
N GLU A 255 -22.50 -10.71 -1.77
CA GLU A 255 -22.36 -12.15 -1.63
C GLU A 255 -22.66 -12.78 -3.00
N ILE A 256 -21.73 -13.58 -3.51
CA ILE A 256 -21.75 -14.09 -4.88
C ILE A 256 -21.61 -15.61 -4.90
N ASP A 257 -21.95 -16.23 -6.04
CA ASP A 257 -21.58 -17.63 -6.24
C ASP A 257 -20.07 -17.80 -6.16
N PRO A 258 -19.56 -18.85 -5.49
CA PRO A 258 -18.12 -19.06 -5.37
C PRO A 258 -17.43 -19.09 -6.73
N VAL A 259 -16.36 -18.33 -6.89
CA VAL A 259 -15.58 -18.26 -8.13
C VAL A 259 -14.08 -18.25 -7.81
N GLN A 260 -13.29 -18.92 -8.67
CA GLN A 260 -11.83 -18.92 -8.56
C GLN A 260 -11.28 -17.63 -9.17
N LEU A 261 -10.46 -16.91 -8.42
CA LEU A 261 -9.82 -15.68 -8.86
C LEU A 261 -8.48 -15.48 -8.16
N GLU A 262 -7.40 -15.34 -8.93
CA GLU A 262 -6.03 -15.19 -8.43
C GLU A 262 -5.68 -16.27 -7.37
N GLY A 263 -5.99 -17.54 -7.67
CA GLY A 263 -5.64 -18.69 -6.83
C GLY A 263 -6.46 -18.87 -5.54
N THR A 264 -7.49 -18.05 -5.32
CA THR A 264 -8.38 -18.16 -4.15
C THR A 264 -9.85 -18.27 -4.56
N THR A 265 -10.65 -18.87 -3.70
CA THR A 265 -12.12 -18.90 -3.86
C THR A 265 -12.71 -17.62 -3.31
N VAL A 266 -13.37 -16.84 -4.17
CA VAL A 266 -14.05 -15.60 -3.82
C VAL A 266 -15.54 -15.87 -3.69
N THR A 267 -16.12 -15.52 -2.54
CA THR A 267 -17.56 -15.60 -2.25
C THR A 267 -18.18 -14.25 -1.92
N ARG A 268 -17.33 -13.22 -1.73
CA ARG A 268 -17.75 -11.86 -1.41
C ARG A 268 -16.90 -10.86 -2.19
N ALA A 269 -17.53 -9.82 -2.74
CA ALA A 269 -16.84 -8.77 -3.47
C ALA A 269 -17.36 -7.40 -3.05
N SER A 270 -16.46 -6.45 -2.84
CA SER A 270 -16.80 -5.08 -2.49
C SER A 270 -17.60 -4.42 -3.61
N LEU A 271 -18.63 -3.67 -3.25
CA LEU A 271 -19.39 -2.79 -4.14
C LEU A 271 -18.92 -1.34 -4.05
N SER A 272 -17.77 -1.15 -3.38
CA SER A 272 -17.13 0.13 -3.13
C SER A 272 -18.02 1.03 -2.26
N ASN A 273 -18.97 1.72 -2.84
CA ASN A 273 -19.94 2.55 -2.13
C ASN A 273 -21.30 2.56 -2.85
N LEU A 274 -22.29 3.18 -2.19
CA LEU A 274 -23.66 3.24 -2.71
C LEU A 274 -23.74 3.92 -4.09
N ASN A 275 -22.95 4.95 -4.33
CA ASN A 275 -22.98 5.69 -5.60
C ASN A 275 -22.46 4.82 -6.74
N ILE A 276 -21.38 4.09 -6.54
CA ILE A 276 -20.85 3.15 -7.53
C ILE A 276 -21.81 1.99 -7.75
N MET A 277 -22.36 1.42 -6.68
CA MET A 277 -23.36 0.37 -6.78
C MET A 277 -24.53 0.80 -7.65
N LYS A 278 -25.07 2.01 -7.42
CA LYS A 278 -26.16 2.60 -8.23
C LYS A 278 -25.71 2.88 -9.67
N LYS A 279 -24.53 3.50 -9.87
CA LYS A 279 -23.99 3.82 -11.20
C LYS A 279 -23.79 2.57 -12.07
N LEU A 280 -23.37 1.47 -11.48
CA LEU A 280 -23.18 0.19 -12.16
C LEU A 280 -24.48 -0.62 -12.30
N GLY A 281 -25.57 -0.21 -11.65
CA GLY A 281 -26.83 -0.95 -11.66
C GLY A 281 -26.74 -2.32 -10.99
N ILE A 282 -25.94 -2.43 -9.92
CA ILE A 282 -25.72 -3.71 -9.25
C ILE A 282 -26.95 -4.05 -8.38
N GLU A 283 -27.57 -5.18 -8.68
CA GLU A 283 -28.74 -5.71 -7.98
C GLU A 283 -28.58 -7.21 -7.72
N VAL A 284 -29.34 -7.73 -6.80
CA VAL A 284 -29.43 -9.18 -6.57
C VAL A 284 -29.96 -9.88 -7.82
N GLY A 285 -29.28 -10.95 -8.21
CA GLY A 285 -29.61 -11.73 -9.40
C GLY A 285 -28.81 -11.34 -10.65
N LYS A 286 -28.14 -10.19 -10.66
CA LYS A 286 -27.31 -9.74 -11.77
C LYS A 286 -26.02 -10.55 -11.89
N THR A 287 -25.56 -10.73 -13.13
CA THR A 287 -24.26 -11.31 -13.47
C THR A 287 -23.23 -10.19 -13.50
N VAL A 288 -22.13 -10.38 -12.79
CA VAL A 288 -21.11 -9.35 -12.60
C VAL A 288 -19.71 -9.86 -12.92
N SER A 289 -18.87 -8.97 -13.42
CA SER A 289 -17.44 -9.21 -13.51
C SER A 289 -16.75 -8.79 -12.19
N ILE A 290 -15.83 -9.62 -11.74
CA ILE A 290 -15.12 -9.47 -10.48
C ILE A 290 -13.64 -9.48 -10.76
N VAL A 291 -12.91 -8.55 -10.13
CA VAL A 291 -11.46 -8.46 -10.18
C VAL A 291 -10.93 -8.22 -8.77
N LYS A 292 -9.62 -8.48 -8.54
CA LYS A 292 -8.97 -8.13 -7.28
C LYS A 292 -8.16 -6.85 -7.44
N ARG A 293 -8.49 -5.81 -6.68
CA ARG A 293 -7.63 -4.61 -6.58
C ARG A 293 -6.40 -4.93 -5.76
N GLY A 294 -5.23 -4.52 -6.28
CA GLY A 294 -3.94 -4.83 -5.66
C GLY A 294 -3.69 -6.33 -5.50
N LEU A 295 -4.30 -7.17 -6.36
CA LEU A 295 -4.27 -8.64 -6.31
C LEU A 295 -4.87 -9.26 -5.03
N ILE A 296 -5.50 -8.47 -4.18
CA ILE A 296 -5.95 -8.90 -2.84
C ILE A 296 -7.45 -8.76 -2.65
N ILE A 297 -8.01 -7.57 -2.88
CA ILE A 297 -9.40 -7.25 -2.51
C ILE A 297 -10.35 -7.49 -3.70
N PRO A 298 -11.28 -8.48 -3.61
CA PRO A 298 -12.28 -8.66 -4.64
C PRO A 298 -13.27 -7.49 -4.69
N TYR A 299 -13.56 -7.00 -5.89
CA TYR A 299 -14.62 -6.03 -6.10
C TYR A 299 -15.36 -6.26 -7.41
N VAL A 300 -16.60 -5.79 -7.46
CA VAL A 300 -17.42 -5.83 -8.68
C VAL A 300 -16.96 -4.70 -9.60
N GLN A 301 -16.55 -5.07 -10.82
CA GLN A 301 -16.06 -4.13 -11.82
C GLN A 301 -17.20 -3.63 -12.73
N ALA A 302 -18.06 -4.53 -13.17
CA ALA A 302 -19.17 -4.22 -14.06
C ALA A 302 -20.32 -5.22 -13.91
N VAL A 303 -21.52 -4.81 -14.31
CA VAL A 303 -22.68 -5.68 -14.55
C VAL A 303 -22.64 -6.09 -16.02
N LEU A 304 -22.91 -7.36 -16.29
CA LEU A 304 -22.80 -7.96 -17.63
C LEU A 304 -24.17 -8.21 -18.31
N ASP A 305 -25.27 -8.15 -17.53
CA ASP A 305 -26.66 -8.37 -18.00
C ASP A 305 -27.61 -7.26 -17.52
#